data_a108e99a9b170775504001279afc5864
#
_entry.id   a108e99a9b170775504001279afc5864
#
_cell.length_a   1.000
_cell.length_b   1.000
_cell.length_c   1.000
_cell.angle_alpha   90.00
_cell.angle_beta   90.00
_cell.angle_gamma   90.00
#
_symmetry.space_group_name_H-M   'P 1'
#
loop_
_entity.id
_entity.type
_entity.pdbx_description
1 polymer ?
#
loop_
_entity_poly.entity_id
_entity_poly.type
_entity_poly.pdbx_seq_one_letter_code
_entity_poly.pdbx_strand_id
1 'polypeptide(L)'
;MAKRLMDEYQDEYEMVRVFANTGCEANETLDFVHACDVEFGFNTVWIEAVVNARGIPTGHKIVTYETAKRSGEPFEEVVEKYGIPNKGYPHCTRELKENPIHSYVRSMGWKKGEYLTAIGIRADEPRRVKRTISTQNKQIRVYPLVDMFPTDKLDVLDFWSEQTFDLQIPEHMGNCKTCFKKSDKKLQQVYQDNWHHFDIFAYLENQYGYVGKNMIKGVHSDKPRQFYRGYRSVRDLIASFDLSEPLPKDDPEAYEGCAASCEAFMGDEESPAWGAEAESD
;
A
#
# COMPACT_ATOMS: atom_id res chain seq x y z
N MET A 1 -15.89 -7.32 1.25
CA MET A 1 -15.20 -8.61 1.05
C MET A 1 -15.04 -9.39 2.37
N ALA A 2 -14.24 -8.95 3.34
CA ALA A 2 -14.01 -9.72 4.57
C ALA A 2 -15.29 -10.14 5.29
N LYS A 3 -16.26 -9.23 5.44
CA LYS A 3 -17.57 -9.53 6.06
C LYS A 3 -18.29 -10.67 5.33
N ARG A 4 -18.41 -10.60 4.01
CA ARG A 4 -19.08 -11.64 3.22
C ARG A 4 -18.36 -12.99 3.28
N LEU A 5 -17.03 -12.98 3.25
CA LEU A 5 -16.26 -14.23 3.42
C LEU A 5 -16.47 -14.85 4.80
N MET A 6 -16.53 -14.02 5.85
CA MET A 6 -16.83 -14.52 7.18
C MET A 6 -18.23 -15.12 7.25
N ASP A 7 -19.23 -14.40 6.76
CA ASP A 7 -20.63 -14.84 6.85
C ASP A 7 -20.88 -16.18 6.13
N GLU A 8 -20.16 -16.41 5.01
CA GLU A 8 -20.46 -17.56 4.15
C GLU A 8 -19.47 -18.71 4.31
N TYR A 9 -18.22 -18.46 4.75
CA TYR A 9 -17.14 -19.45 4.69
C TYR A 9 -16.34 -19.63 5.98
N GLN A 10 -16.70 -18.96 7.09
CA GLN A 10 -15.93 -19.08 8.34
C GLN A 10 -15.93 -20.50 8.93
N ASP A 11 -16.94 -21.31 8.63
CA ASP A 11 -17.04 -22.70 9.09
C ASP A 11 -16.23 -23.67 8.21
N GLU A 12 -15.83 -23.24 7.01
CA GLU A 12 -15.08 -24.07 6.05
C GLU A 12 -13.58 -23.74 6.04
N TYR A 13 -13.21 -22.49 6.35
CA TYR A 13 -11.84 -21.99 6.25
C TYR A 13 -11.37 -21.34 7.54
N GLU A 14 -10.16 -21.67 7.96
CA GLU A 14 -9.43 -20.85 8.92
C GLU A 14 -9.01 -19.53 8.24
N MET A 15 -9.54 -18.41 8.71
CA MET A 15 -9.32 -17.10 8.10
C MET A 15 -8.56 -16.15 9.02
N VAL A 16 -7.53 -15.52 8.49
CA VAL A 16 -6.78 -14.47 9.16
C VAL A 16 -6.92 -13.16 8.39
N ARG A 17 -7.30 -12.13 9.08
CA ARG A 17 -7.38 -10.75 8.57
C ARG A 17 -6.18 -9.98 9.07
N VAL A 18 -5.43 -9.39 8.15
CA VAL A 18 -4.19 -8.69 8.48
C VAL A 18 -4.23 -7.27 7.93
N PHE A 19 -4.00 -6.30 8.78
CA PHE A 19 -3.76 -4.91 8.41
C PHE A 19 -2.29 -4.58 8.60
N ALA A 20 -1.59 -4.28 7.50
CA ALA A 20 -0.19 -3.87 7.52
C ALA A 20 -0.10 -2.34 7.53
N ASN A 21 0.12 -1.78 8.71
CA ASN A 21 0.28 -0.35 8.92
C ASN A 21 1.63 0.13 8.37
N THR A 22 1.61 1.19 7.56
CA THR A 22 2.85 1.82 7.03
C THR A 22 3.22 3.09 7.78
N GLY A 23 2.33 3.60 8.63
CA GLY A 23 2.45 4.87 9.32
C GLY A 23 2.16 6.11 8.45
N CYS A 24 1.83 5.90 7.17
CA CYS A 24 1.56 6.97 6.19
C CYS A 24 0.09 7.05 5.74
N GLU A 25 -0.76 6.18 6.24
CA GLU A 25 -2.19 6.22 6.04
C GLU A 25 -2.83 7.42 6.77
N ALA A 26 -4.04 7.82 6.37
CA ALA A 26 -4.84 8.77 7.14
C ALA A 26 -5.29 8.13 8.46
N ASN A 27 -5.42 8.93 9.53
CA ASN A 27 -5.89 8.43 10.82
C ASN A 27 -7.27 7.79 10.70
N GLU A 28 -8.14 8.38 9.92
CA GLU A 28 -9.49 7.90 9.62
C GLU A 28 -9.49 6.50 9.00
N THR A 29 -8.41 6.13 8.27
CA THR A 29 -8.26 4.74 7.76
C THR A 29 -8.02 3.77 8.91
N LEU A 30 -7.20 4.13 9.89
CA LEU A 30 -6.95 3.30 11.06
C LEU A 30 -8.22 3.19 11.93
N ASP A 31 -8.91 4.32 12.13
CA ASP A 31 -10.17 4.39 12.87
C ASP A 31 -11.23 3.51 12.22
N PHE A 32 -11.32 3.53 10.88
CA PHE A 32 -12.24 2.70 10.12
C PHE A 32 -11.93 1.20 10.25
N VAL A 33 -10.65 0.80 10.17
CA VAL A 33 -10.26 -0.62 10.38
C VAL A 33 -10.62 -1.07 11.79
N HIS A 34 -10.38 -0.21 12.79
CA HIS A 34 -10.75 -0.48 14.18
C HIS A 34 -12.28 -0.60 14.35
N ALA A 35 -13.05 0.32 13.76
CA ALA A 35 -14.51 0.24 13.78
C ALA A 35 -15.04 -1.05 13.14
N CYS A 36 -14.43 -1.51 12.05
CA CYS A 36 -14.76 -2.80 11.45
C CYS A 36 -14.47 -3.98 12.39
N ASP A 37 -13.39 -3.92 13.16
CA ASP A 37 -13.08 -4.95 14.16
C ASP A 37 -14.13 -4.99 15.26
N VAL A 38 -14.56 -3.84 15.76
CA VAL A 38 -15.57 -3.72 16.83
C VAL A 38 -16.94 -4.18 16.34
N GLU A 39 -17.38 -3.70 15.18
CA GLU A 39 -18.74 -3.95 14.69
C GLU A 39 -18.92 -5.34 14.10
N PHE A 40 -17.94 -5.82 13.34
CA PHE A 40 -18.03 -7.09 12.62
C PHE A 40 -17.28 -8.25 13.28
N GLY A 41 -16.54 -7.99 14.36
CA GLY A 41 -15.75 -9.03 15.04
C GLY A 41 -14.63 -9.60 14.17
N PHE A 42 -14.00 -8.78 13.33
CA PHE A 42 -12.97 -9.26 12.39
C PHE A 42 -11.73 -9.79 13.09
N ASN A 43 -11.43 -9.33 14.29
CA ASN A 43 -10.19 -9.66 15.01
C ASN A 43 -8.96 -9.47 14.12
N THR A 44 -8.89 -8.34 13.44
CA THR A 44 -7.80 -8.01 12.52
C THR A 44 -6.47 -7.98 13.26
N VAL A 45 -5.49 -8.69 12.75
CA VAL A 45 -4.13 -8.64 13.25
C VAL A 45 -3.43 -7.44 12.64
N TRP A 46 -3.10 -6.49 13.49
CA TRP A 46 -2.35 -5.30 13.07
C TRP A 46 -0.86 -5.58 13.13
N ILE A 47 -0.18 -5.33 12.04
CA ILE A 47 1.28 -5.53 11.96
C ILE A 47 1.98 -4.30 11.41
N GLU A 48 3.24 -4.15 11.79
CA GLU A 48 4.19 -3.20 11.20
C GLU A 48 5.45 -3.92 10.75
N ALA A 49 6.10 -3.36 9.74
CA ALA A 49 7.36 -3.86 9.25
C ALA A 49 8.45 -3.76 10.34
N VAL A 50 9.30 -4.77 10.41
CA VAL A 50 10.57 -4.76 11.16
C VAL A 50 11.69 -4.86 10.14
N VAL A 51 12.39 -3.77 9.96
CA VAL A 51 13.48 -3.67 8.98
C VAL A 51 14.74 -4.29 9.57
N ASN A 52 15.14 -5.43 9.02
CA ASN A 52 16.33 -6.16 9.46
C ASN A 52 17.59 -5.69 8.71
N ALA A 53 18.78 -6.15 9.14
CA ALA A 53 20.04 -5.92 8.45
C ALA A 53 20.01 -6.37 6.97
N ARG A 54 20.98 -5.93 6.16
CA ARG A 54 21.09 -6.37 4.76
C ARG A 54 21.20 -7.90 4.68
N GLY A 55 20.54 -8.49 3.68
CA GLY A 55 20.47 -9.95 3.51
C GLY A 55 19.37 -10.63 4.31
N ILE A 56 18.78 -9.97 5.30
CA ILE A 56 17.66 -10.52 6.07
C ILE A 56 16.37 -9.87 5.60
N PRO A 57 15.33 -10.65 5.20
CA PRO A 57 14.04 -10.11 4.79
C PRO A 57 13.38 -9.28 5.91
N THR A 58 12.58 -8.31 5.52
CA THR A 58 11.75 -7.54 6.44
C THR A 58 10.79 -8.48 7.17
N GLY A 59 10.80 -8.40 8.49
CA GLY A 59 9.94 -9.13 9.40
C GLY A 59 8.67 -8.35 9.76
N HIS A 60 8.00 -8.80 10.81
CA HIS A 60 6.82 -8.13 11.36
C HIS A 60 6.93 -7.98 12.87
N LYS A 61 6.22 -7.00 13.40
CA LYS A 61 5.80 -6.93 14.81
C LYS A 61 4.30 -6.75 14.85
N ILE A 62 3.66 -7.38 15.85
CA ILE A 62 2.23 -7.18 16.11
C ILE A 62 2.08 -5.89 16.90
N VAL A 63 1.12 -5.07 16.50
CA VAL A 63 0.72 -3.83 17.18
C VAL A 63 -0.78 -3.83 17.41
N THR A 64 -1.28 -2.82 18.11
CA THR A 64 -2.72 -2.59 18.27
C THR A 64 -3.11 -1.27 17.63
N TYR A 65 -4.40 -0.99 17.55
CA TYR A 65 -4.89 0.31 17.07
C TYR A 65 -4.25 1.48 17.84
N GLU A 66 -4.07 1.33 19.18
CA GLU A 66 -3.49 2.37 20.04
C GLU A 66 -1.98 2.51 19.87
N THR A 67 -1.28 1.43 19.56
CA THR A 67 0.19 1.42 19.45
C THR A 67 0.70 1.54 18.03
N ALA A 68 -0.20 1.44 17.04
CA ALA A 68 0.13 1.61 15.63
C ALA A 68 0.72 3.00 15.36
N LYS A 69 1.83 3.04 14.65
CA LYS A 69 2.55 4.26 14.29
C LYS A 69 1.74 5.08 13.26
N ARG A 70 1.79 6.41 13.40
CA ARG A 70 0.95 7.35 12.60
C ARG A 70 1.75 8.47 11.94
N SER A 71 3.06 8.53 12.19
CA SER A 71 3.92 9.63 11.72
C SER A 71 4.97 9.19 10.69
N GLY A 72 4.83 7.98 10.13
CA GLY A 72 5.67 7.47 9.04
C GLY A 72 6.87 6.63 9.47
N GLU A 73 7.01 6.29 10.76
CA GLU A 73 8.20 5.60 11.27
C GLU A 73 8.50 4.27 10.56
N PRO A 74 7.53 3.35 10.31
CA PRO A 74 7.81 2.13 9.54
C PRO A 74 8.26 2.42 8.10
N PHE A 75 7.72 3.48 7.50
CA PHE A 75 8.10 3.90 6.16
C PHE A 75 9.52 4.47 6.13
N GLU A 76 9.89 5.28 7.13
CA GLU A 76 11.24 5.84 7.26
C GLU A 76 12.30 4.74 7.40
N GLU A 77 12.09 3.72 8.26
CA GLU A 77 13.01 2.59 8.42
C GLU A 77 13.28 1.86 7.08
N VAL A 78 12.24 1.70 6.26
CA VAL A 78 12.37 1.10 4.92
C VAL A 78 13.16 2.02 3.99
N VAL A 79 12.90 3.33 4.03
CA VAL A 79 13.61 4.32 3.20
C VAL A 79 15.09 4.42 3.61
N GLU A 80 15.40 4.38 4.89
CA GLU A 80 16.77 4.37 5.41
C GLU A 80 17.56 3.19 4.83
N LYS A 81 16.97 2.01 4.76
CA LYS A 81 17.65 0.81 4.24
C LYS A 81 17.74 0.75 2.72
N TYR A 82 16.65 1.07 2.02
CA TYR A 82 16.49 0.81 0.59
C TYR A 82 16.53 2.07 -0.28
N GLY A 83 16.50 3.25 0.34
CA GLY A 83 16.40 4.56 -0.33
C GLY A 83 14.96 4.91 -0.72
N ILE A 84 14.80 6.07 -1.35
CA ILE A 84 13.50 6.62 -1.73
C ILE A 84 12.79 5.69 -2.72
N PRO A 85 11.56 5.21 -2.41
CA PRO A 85 10.75 4.47 -3.36
C PRO A 85 10.14 5.41 -4.41
N ASN A 86 10.09 4.94 -5.64
CA ASN A 86 9.44 5.65 -6.75
C ASN A 86 9.01 4.66 -7.83
N LYS A 87 8.57 5.15 -9.00
CA LYS A 87 8.13 4.28 -10.10
C LYS A 87 9.21 3.29 -10.56
N GLY A 88 10.49 3.65 -10.50
CA GLY A 88 11.61 2.76 -10.85
C GLY A 88 12.03 1.82 -9.71
N TYR A 89 11.65 2.15 -8.48
CA TYR A 89 11.99 1.40 -7.27
C TYR A 89 10.76 1.26 -6.34
N PRO A 90 9.72 0.52 -6.74
CA PRO A 90 8.44 0.46 -6.01
C PRO A 90 8.45 -0.51 -4.82
N HIS A 91 9.56 -0.59 -4.08
CA HIS A 91 9.79 -1.59 -3.03
C HIS A 91 8.95 -1.37 -1.76
N CYS A 92 8.32 -0.20 -1.57
CA CYS A 92 7.56 0.10 -0.36
C CYS A 92 6.41 -0.89 -0.12
N THR A 93 5.67 -1.30 -1.16
CA THR A 93 4.58 -2.29 -1.02
C THR A 93 5.13 -3.62 -0.53
N ARG A 94 6.23 -4.10 -1.11
CA ARG A 94 6.88 -5.35 -0.72
C ARG A 94 7.38 -5.29 0.72
N GLU A 95 8.11 -4.24 1.08
CA GLU A 95 8.78 -4.16 2.38
C GLU A 95 7.83 -3.80 3.53
N LEU A 96 6.80 -2.97 3.27
CA LEU A 96 5.89 -2.53 4.31
C LEU A 96 4.65 -3.42 4.47
N LYS A 97 4.28 -4.19 3.44
CA LYS A 97 3.05 -4.99 3.43
C LYS A 97 3.33 -6.47 3.16
N GLU A 98 3.86 -6.83 1.99
CA GLU A 98 4.00 -8.24 1.58
C GLU A 98 4.93 -9.04 2.48
N ASN A 99 6.14 -8.57 2.71
CA ASN A 99 7.12 -9.25 3.56
C ASN A 99 6.65 -9.38 5.02
N PRO A 100 6.13 -8.32 5.68
CA PRO A 100 5.55 -8.44 7.02
C PRO A 100 4.39 -9.42 7.09
N ILE A 101 3.44 -9.40 6.14
CA ILE A 101 2.33 -10.35 6.09
C ILE A 101 2.85 -11.78 5.94
N HIS A 102 3.78 -12.03 5.01
CA HIS A 102 4.40 -13.34 4.87
C HIS A 102 5.18 -13.79 6.11
N SER A 103 5.84 -12.85 6.78
CA SER A 103 6.54 -13.14 8.03
C SER A 103 5.56 -13.56 9.13
N TYR A 104 4.45 -12.86 9.26
CA TYR A 104 3.40 -13.17 10.21
C TYR A 104 2.75 -14.54 9.92
N VAL A 105 2.31 -14.76 8.68
CA VAL A 105 1.66 -16.01 8.27
C VAL A 105 2.58 -17.22 8.49
N ARG A 106 3.89 -17.06 8.23
CA ARG A 106 4.87 -18.12 8.54
C ARG A 106 5.01 -18.38 10.04
N SER A 107 4.88 -17.36 10.89
CA SER A 107 4.93 -17.56 12.35
C SER A 107 3.75 -18.36 12.88
N MET A 108 2.64 -18.39 12.13
CA MET A 108 1.49 -19.28 12.38
C MET A 108 1.72 -20.72 11.89
N GLY A 109 2.82 -21.02 11.23
CA GLY A 109 3.12 -22.32 10.66
C GLY A 109 2.65 -22.54 9.22
N TRP A 110 1.98 -21.58 8.61
CA TRP A 110 1.49 -21.71 7.22
C TRP A 110 2.61 -21.48 6.21
N LYS A 111 2.72 -22.35 5.22
CA LYS A 111 3.74 -22.25 4.18
C LYS A 111 3.16 -21.68 2.89
N LYS A 112 4.01 -21.03 2.09
CA LYS A 112 3.63 -20.57 0.76
C LYS A 112 3.05 -21.73 -0.08
N GLY A 113 1.87 -21.51 -0.67
CA GLY A 113 1.16 -22.50 -1.44
C GLY A 113 0.17 -23.34 -0.64
N GLU A 114 0.15 -23.21 0.68
CA GLU A 114 -0.82 -23.90 1.57
C GLU A 114 -2.00 -22.99 1.95
N TYR A 115 -1.97 -21.71 1.57
CA TYR A 115 -3.05 -20.76 1.85
C TYR A 115 -3.40 -19.90 0.64
N LEU A 116 -4.63 -19.39 0.63
CA LEU A 116 -5.13 -18.45 -0.36
C LEU A 116 -4.96 -17.02 0.17
N THR A 117 -4.62 -16.09 -0.71
CA THR A 117 -4.59 -14.66 -0.38
C THR A 117 -5.77 -13.97 -1.05
N ALA A 118 -6.80 -13.64 -0.26
CA ALA A 118 -7.97 -12.92 -0.73
C ALA A 118 -7.67 -11.42 -0.88
N ILE A 119 -7.93 -10.87 -2.07
CA ILE A 119 -7.70 -9.46 -2.40
C ILE A 119 -9.02 -8.81 -2.82
N GLY A 120 -9.36 -7.68 -2.20
CA GLY A 120 -10.63 -6.97 -2.37
C GLY A 120 -10.68 -6.10 -3.64
N ILE A 121 -10.31 -6.64 -4.80
CA ILE A 121 -10.50 -5.98 -6.09
C ILE A 121 -11.95 -6.17 -6.52
N ARG A 122 -12.61 -5.10 -6.98
CA ARG A 122 -13.99 -5.13 -7.46
C ARG A 122 -14.09 -5.60 -8.91
N ALA A 123 -15.28 -6.03 -9.30
CA ALA A 123 -15.58 -6.49 -10.67
C ALA A 123 -15.40 -5.38 -11.75
N ASP A 124 -15.64 -4.13 -11.36
CA ASP A 124 -15.46 -2.95 -12.24
C ASP A 124 -13.99 -2.50 -12.38
N GLU A 125 -13.04 -3.22 -11.76
CA GLU A 125 -11.60 -2.96 -11.83
C GLU A 125 -10.81 -4.08 -12.56
N PRO A 126 -11.20 -4.53 -13.76
CA PRO A 126 -10.64 -5.74 -14.38
C PRO A 126 -9.14 -5.63 -14.69
N ARG A 127 -8.62 -4.41 -14.89
CA ARG A 127 -7.18 -4.18 -15.13
C ARG A 127 -6.31 -4.47 -13.90
N ARG A 128 -6.90 -4.51 -12.70
CA ARG A 128 -6.21 -4.81 -11.45
C ARG A 128 -6.17 -6.31 -11.12
N VAL A 129 -6.99 -7.12 -11.79
CA VAL A 129 -7.08 -8.57 -11.58
C VAL A 129 -5.91 -9.25 -12.28
N LYS A 130 -4.93 -9.69 -11.53
CA LYS A 130 -3.76 -10.42 -12.03
C LYS A 130 -3.92 -11.91 -11.74
N ARG A 131 -4.40 -12.68 -12.72
CA ARG A 131 -4.65 -14.13 -12.59
C ARG A 131 -3.41 -15.00 -12.79
N THR A 132 -2.25 -14.42 -13.03
CA THR A 132 -1.02 -15.16 -13.24
C THR A 132 -0.59 -15.83 -11.93
N ILE A 133 -0.63 -17.14 -11.90
CA ILE A 133 0.00 -17.93 -10.84
C ILE A 133 1.50 -17.82 -11.10
N SER A 134 2.21 -17.03 -10.29
CA SER A 134 3.67 -17.07 -10.32
C SER A 134 4.11 -18.45 -9.85
N THR A 135 4.54 -19.30 -10.79
CA THR A 135 5.09 -20.63 -10.50
C THR A 135 6.33 -20.54 -9.60
N GLN A 136 7.04 -19.41 -9.63
CA GLN A 136 8.20 -19.16 -8.76
C GLN A 136 7.81 -18.81 -7.33
N ASN A 137 6.67 -18.14 -7.11
CA ASN A 137 6.28 -17.66 -5.79
C ASN A 137 5.26 -18.53 -5.05
N LYS A 138 4.66 -19.53 -5.71
CA LYS A 138 3.63 -20.44 -5.12
C LYS A 138 2.51 -19.72 -4.35
N GLN A 139 2.28 -18.43 -4.59
CA GLN A 139 1.24 -17.67 -3.94
C GLN A 139 -0.05 -17.76 -4.76
N ILE A 140 -1.13 -18.21 -4.13
CA ILE A 140 -2.44 -18.33 -4.77
C ILE A 140 -3.27 -17.12 -4.35
N ARG A 141 -3.56 -16.23 -5.32
CA ARG A 141 -4.42 -15.06 -5.13
C ARG A 141 -5.83 -15.39 -5.57
N VAL A 142 -6.79 -14.95 -4.79
CA VAL A 142 -8.22 -15.06 -5.12
C VAL A 142 -8.87 -13.67 -5.04
N TYR A 143 -9.87 -13.45 -5.86
CA TYR A 143 -10.55 -12.17 -5.97
C TYR A 143 -12.07 -12.35 -5.69
N PRO A 144 -12.45 -12.47 -4.42
CA PRO A 144 -13.83 -12.82 -4.07
C PRO A 144 -14.88 -11.85 -4.64
N LEU A 145 -14.59 -10.54 -4.69
CA LEU A 145 -15.50 -9.54 -5.26
C LEU A 145 -15.53 -9.53 -6.80
N VAL A 146 -14.82 -10.43 -7.46
CA VAL A 146 -14.88 -10.65 -8.91
C VAL A 146 -15.48 -12.02 -9.20
N ASP A 147 -15.03 -13.05 -8.49
CA ASP A 147 -15.27 -14.44 -8.86
C ASP A 147 -16.41 -15.09 -8.07
N MET A 148 -16.61 -14.68 -6.81
CA MET A 148 -17.60 -15.31 -5.90
C MET A 148 -18.82 -14.38 -5.70
N PHE A 149 -18.57 -13.10 -5.51
CA PHE A 149 -19.60 -12.08 -5.24
C PHE A 149 -19.37 -10.87 -6.15
N PRO A 150 -19.61 -10.95 -7.46
CA PRO A 150 -19.36 -9.83 -8.35
C PRO A 150 -19.93 -8.54 -7.76
N THR A 151 -19.04 -7.60 -7.45
CA THR A 151 -19.35 -6.38 -6.68
C THR A 151 -18.69 -5.21 -7.37
N ASP A 152 -19.46 -4.18 -7.69
CA ASP A 152 -18.95 -2.93 -8.24
C ASP A 152 -18.83 -1.81 -7.18
N LYS A 153 -18.52 -0.60 -7.62
CA LYS A 153 -18.37 0.54 -6.71
C LYS A 153 -19.71 0.92 -6.05
N LEU A 154 -20.82 0.83 -6.78
CA LEU A 154 -22.12 1.20 -6.25
C LEU A 154 -22.56 0.23 -5.16
N ASP A 155 -22.37 -1.08 -5.39
CA ASP A 155 -22.67 -2.10 -4.38
C ASP A 155 -21.89 -1.87 -3.08
N VAL A 156 -20.63 -1.40 -3.19
CA VAL A 156 -19.81 -1.06 -2.00
C VAL A 156 -20.36 0.16 -1.28
N LEU A 157 -20.77 1.19 -2.03
CA LEU A 157 -21.34 2.41 -1.45
C LEU A 157 -22.67 2.11 -0.79
N ASP A 158 -23.54 1.31 -1.43
CA ASP A 158 -24.84 0.91 -0.88
C ASP A 158 -24.65 0.13 0.42
N PHE A 159 -23.72 -0.84 0.45
CA PHE A 159 -23.39 -1.57 1.67
C PHE A 159 -22.99 -0.64 2.82
N TRP A 160 -22.12 0.35 2.56
CA TRP A 160 -21.67 1.25 3.62
C TRP A 160 -22.73 2.26 4.03
N SER A 161 -23.61 2.68 3.11
CA SER A 161 -24.72 3.56 3.45
C SER A 161 -25.72 2.96 4.46
N GLU A 162 -25.76 1.64 4.56
CA GLU A 162 -26.58 0.90 5.53
C GLU A 162 -25.90 0.70 6.88
N GLN A 163 -24.58 1.00 6.99
CA GLN A 163 -23.83 0.83 8.23
C GLN A 163 -23.94 2.09 9.11
N THR A 164 -23.66 1.92 10.40
CA THR A 164 -23.61 3.04 11.37
C THR A 164 -22.35 3.89 11.26
N PHE A 165 -21.37 3.43 10.46
CA PHE A 165 -20.10 4.10 10.21
C PHE A 165 -19.62 3.85 8.77
N ASP A 166 -18.74 4.70 8.29
CA ASP A 166 -18.09 4.57 6.97
C ASP A 166 -16.69 5.18 7.00
N LEU A 167 -15.92 4.92 5.96
CA LEU A 167 -14.60 5.52 5.78
C LEU A 167 -14.72 7.01 5.43
N GLN A 168 -14.42 7.86 6.41
CA GLN A 168 -14.60 9.31 6.33
C GLN A 168 -13.39 10.02 5.71
N ILE A 169 -12.92 9.58 4.54
CA ILE A 169 -11.86 10.26 3.80
C ILE A 169 -12.25 10.52 2.34
N PRO A 170 -11.81 11.65 1.76
CA PRO A 170 -11.92 11.88 0.33
C PRO A 170 -11.15 10.81 -0.46
N GLU A 171 -11.61 10.49 -1.67
CA GLU A 171 -10.99 9.43 -2.50
C GLU A 171 -9.50 9.67 -2.76
N HIS A 172 -9.08 10.93 -2.96
CA HIS A 172 -7.69 11.27 -3.18
C HIS A 172 -6.78 11.04 -1.95
N MET A 173 -7.36 10.88 -0.76
CA MET A 173 -6.63 10.57 0.48
C MET A 173 -6.42 9.07 0.71
N GLY A 174 -7.07 8.20 -0.06
CA GLY A 174 -6.91 6.74 0.08
C GLY A 174 -5.47 6.27 -0.05
N ASN A 175 -5.11 5.16 0.61
CA ASN A 175 -3.75 4.64 0.76
C ASN A 175 -2.80 5.66 1.46
N CYS A 176 -1.47 5.56 1.20
CA CYS A 176 -0.56 6.62 1.68
C CYS A 176 -0.95 7.98 1.10
N LYS A 177 -1.09 9.00 1.95
CA LYS A 177 -1.62 10.32 1.57
C LYS A 177 -0.90 10.92 0.36
N THR A 178 0.41 10.93 0.34
CA THR A 178 1.26 11.54 -0.71
C THR A 178 1.94 10.51 -1.61
N CYS A 179 1.32 9.35 -1.81
CA CYS A 179 1.89 8.26 -2.61
C CYS A 179 2.28 8.72 -4.02
N PHE A 180 3.52 8.43 -4.43
CA PHE A 180 4.06 8.75 -5.76
C PHE A 180 3.32 8.08 -6.94
N LYS A 181 2.46 7.10 -6.64
CA LYS A 181 1.62 6.45 -7.64
C LYS A 181 0.36 7.24 -7.99
N LYS A 182 -0.06 8.18 -7.16
CA LYS A 182 -1.20 9.08 -7.42
C LYS A 182 -0.93 9.98 -8.62
N SER A 183 -2.00 10.43 -9.30
CA SER A 183 -1.87 11.48 -10.32
C SER A 183 -1.48 12.80 -9.68
N ASP A 184 -0.87 13.70 -10.48
CA ASP A 184 -0.48 15.03 -10.00
C ASP A 184 -1.70 15.82 -9.50
N LYS A 185 -2.87 15.63 -10.16
CA LYS A 185 -4.15 16.24 -9.75
C LYS A 185 -4.58 15.79 -8.34
N LYS A 186 -4.54 14.47 -8.06
CA LYS A 186 -4.82 13.94 -6.71
C LYS A 186 -3.81 14.44 -5.67
N LEU A 187 -2.54 14.55 -6.04
CA LEU A 187 -1.51 15.09 -5.15
C LEU A 187 -1.71 16.59 -4.88
N GLN A 188 -2.17 17.35 -5.88
CA GLN A 188 -2.55 18.74 -5.69
C GLN A 188 -3.76 18.89 -4.76
N GLN A 189 -4.78 18.03 -4.87
CA GLN A 189 -5.91 18.00 -3.94
C GLN A 189 -5.44 17.73 -2.50
N VAL A 190 -4.56 16.72 -2.30
CA VAL A 190 -3.96 16.43 -0.98
C VAL A 190 -3.22 17.65 -0.43
N TYR A 191 -2.50 18.39 -1.30
CA TYR A 191 -1.78 19.60 -0.90
C TYR A 191 -2.73 20.73 -0.50
N GLN A 192 -3.81 20.93 -1.26
CA GLN A 192 -4.83 21.94 -0.96
C GLN A 192 -5.61 21.63 0.33
N ASP A 193 -5.85 20.35 0.63
CA ASP A 193 -6.48 19.95 1.89
C ASP A 193 -5.58 20.22 3.09
N ASN A 194 -4.33 19.78 3.00
CA ASN A 194 -3.32 20.05 4.04
C ASN A 194 -1.90 19.82 3.49
N TRP A 195 -1.18 20.88 3.22
CA TRP A 195 0.18 20.83 2.69
C TRP A 195 1.19 20.11 3.62
N HIS A 196 0.93 20.04 4.92
CA HIS A 196 1.76 19.31 5.88
C HIS A 196 1.84 17.81 5.62
N HIS A 197 0.92 17.25 4.83
CA HIS A 197 1.01 15.85 4.42
C HIS A 197 2.28 15.54 3.62
N PHE A 198 2.91 16.53 3.03
CA PHE A 198 4.15 16.39 2.27
C PHE A 198 5.42 16.48 3.13
N ASP A 199 5.33 16.93 4.37
CA ASP A 199 6.50 17.20 5.23
C ASP A 199 7.36 15.95 5.42
N ILE A 200 6.74 14.79 5.72
CA ILE A 200 7.47 13.53 5.90
C ILE A 200 8.20 13.12 4.62
N PHE A 201 7.60 13.25 3.44
CA PHE A 201 8.24 12.89 2.19
C PHE A 201 9.37 13.86 1.82
N ALA A 202 9.20 15.16 2.08
CA ALA A 202 10.26 16.16 1.89
C ALA A 202 11.44 15.89 2.84
N TYR A 203 11.15 15.56 4.10
CA TYR A 203 12.16 15.16 5.06
C TYR A 203 12.94 13.92 4.58
N LEU A 204 12.23 12.86 4.15
CA LEU A 204 12.85 11.63 3.69
C LEU A 204 13.73 11.85 2.45
N GLU A 205 13.31 12.67 1.46
CA GLU A 205 14.15 13.01 0.31
C GLU A 205 15.44 13.71 0.73
N ASN A 206 15.34 14.62 1.70
CA ASN A 206 16.49 15.38 2.18
C ASN A 206 17.49 14.49 2.95
N GLN A 207 16.99 13.56 3.76
CA GLN A 207 17.84 12.67 4.57
C GLN A 207 18.41 11.50 3.77
N TYR A 208 17.60 10.88 2.93
CA TYR A 208 17.89 9.56 2.34
C TYR A 208 17.94 9.55 0.82
N GLY A 209 17.93 10.71 0.15
CA GLY A 209 17.93 10.79 -1.31
C GLY A 209 19.12 10.09 -1.98
N TYR A 210 20.26 9.98 -1.29
CA TYR A 210 21.47 9.30 -1.78
C TYR A 210 21.59 7.84 -1.33
N VAL A 211 20.62 7.31 -0.58
CA VAL A 211 20.63 5.90 -0.16
C VAL A 211 20.28 5.01 -1.35
N GLY A 212 21.12 3.99 -1.57
CA GLY A 212 20.95 3.06 -2.67
C GLY A 212 21.37 3.62 -4.04
N LYS A 213 21.34 2.75 -5.05
CA LYS A 213 21.69 3.14 -6.43
C LYS A 213 20.55 3.93 -7.06
N ASN A 214 20.86 5.00 -7.76
CA ASN A 214 19.91 5.73 -8.59
C ASN A 214 20.20 5.47 -10.08
N MET A 215 19.22 4.87 -10.78
CA MET A 215 19.33 4.59 -12.23
C MET A 215 18.31 5.45 -12.97
N ILE A 216 18.77 6.35 -13.81
CA ILE A 216 17.93 7.20 -14.65
C ILE A 216 18.03 6.69 -16.10
N LYS A 217 16.93 6.22 -16.67
CA LYS A 217 16.90 5.61 -18.02
C LYS A 217 17.96 4.51 -18.22
N GLY A 218 18.19 3.69 -17.17
CA GLY A 218 19.16 2.60 -17.23
C GLY A 218 20.63 3.01 -17.01
N VAL A 219 20.91 4.30 -16.75
CA VAL A 219 22.26 4.82 -16.51
C VAL A 219 22.39 5.20 -15.04
N HIS A 220 23.52 4.88 -14.41
CA HIS A 220 23.82 5.32 -13.05
C HIS A 220 23.84 6.85 -12.97
N SER A 221 23.23 7.40 -11.93
CA SER A 221 23.15 8.83 -11.69
C SER A 221 23.64 9.17 -10.28
N ASP A 222 24.50 10.18 -10.17
CA ASP A 222 24.97 10.72 -8.90
C ASP A 222 23.96 11.71 -8.26
N LYS A 223 22.81 11.92 -8.92
CA LYS A 223 21.74 12.75 -8.37
C LYS A 223 20.97 11.98 -7.29
N PRO A 224 20.38 12.68 -6.31
CA PRO A 224 19.55 12.02 -5.29
C PRO A 224 18.34 11.35 -5.93
N ARG A 225 17.92 10.24 -5.36
CA ARG A 225 16.66 9.58 -5.75
C ARG A 225 15.49 10.41 -5.23
N GLN A 226 14.45 10.56 -6.05
CA GLN A 226 13.28 11.38 -5.78
C GLN A 226 12.00 10.54 -5.88
N PHE A 227 10.92 10.96 -5.18
CA PHE A 227 9.67 10.22 -5.12
C PHE A 227 8.90 10.26 -6.44
N TYR A 228 8.80 11.43 -7.09
CA TYR A 228 7.75 11.64 -8.09
C TYR A 228 8.25 11.46 -9.53
N ARG A 229 7.28 11.21 -10.41
CA ARG A 229 7.49 11.00 -11.84
C ARG A 229 8.25 12.16 -12.47
N GLY A 230 9.05 11.87 -13.51
CA GLY A 230 9.86 12.89 -14.18
C GLY A 230 11.05 13.36 -13.35
N TYR A 231 11.49 12.54 -12.39
CA TYR A 231 12.62 12.85 -11.49
C TYR A 231 12.38 14.16 -10.70
N ARG A 232 11.14 14.36 -10.25
CA ARG A 232 10.74 15.50 -9.44
C ARG A 232 10.84 15.18 -7.96
N SER A 233 11.44 16.08 -7.21
CA SER A 233 11.36 16.09 -5.76
C SER A 233 9.95 16.49 -5.29
N VAL A 234 9.70 16.36 -3.99
CA VAL A 234 8.50 16.93 -3.37
C VAL A 234 8.38 18.42 -3.68
N ARG A 235 9.49 19.16 -3.60
CA ARG A 235 9.51 20.60 -3.89
C ARG A 235 9.16 20.89 -5.35
N ASP A 236 9.75 20.15 -6.30
CA ASP A 236 9.48 20.34 -7.73
C ASP A 236 8.02 20.01 -8.07
N LEU A 237 7.46 18.97 -7.45
CA LEU A 237 6.06 18.63 -7.61
C LEU A 237 5.15 19.76 -7.12
N ILE A 238 5.36 20.25 -5.88
CA ILE A 238 4.57 21.33 -5.30
C ILE A 238 4.67 22.60 -6.15
N ALA A 239 5.87 22.94 -6.64
CA ALA A 239 6.07 24.08 -7.52
C ALA A 239 5.35 23.97 -8.88
N SER A 240 4.95 22.75 -9.27
CA SER A 240 4.20 22.52 -10.51
C SER A 240 2.67 22.59 -10.34
N PHE A 241 2.16 22.75 -9.11
CA PHE A 241 0.73 22.85 -8.86
C PHE A 241 0.17 24.20 -9.30
N ASP A 242 -0.98 24.15 -9.96
CA ASP A 242 -1.79 25.34 -10.19
C ASP A 242 -2.74 25.53 -8.99
N LEU A 243 -2.42 26.50 -8.17
CA LEU A 243 -3.18 26.82 -6.96
C LEU A 243 -4.14 28.00 -7.15
N SER A 244 -4.32 28.47 -8.39
CA SER A 244 -5.19 29.63 -8.71
C SER A 244 -6.66 29.33 -8.43
N GLU A 245 -7.07 28.07 -8.60
CA GLU A 245 -8.43 27.63 -8.31
C GLU A 245 -8.43 26.32 -7.48
N PRO A 246 -9.35 26.18 -6.53
CA PRO A 246 -9.52 24.92 -5.81
C PRO A 246 -10.04 23.82 -6.76
N LEU A 247 -9.42 22.66 -6.72
CA LEU A 247 -9.91 21.50 -7.47
C LEU A 247 -11.21 20.99 -6.84
N PRO A 248 -12.18 20.54 -7.66
CA PRO A 248 -13.41 19.93 -7.15
C PRO A 248 -13.09 18.73 -6.26
N LYS A 249 -13.78 18.61 -5.13
CA LYS A 249 -13.59 17.48 -4.20
C LYS A 249 -13.98 16.14 -4.82
N ASP A 250 -14.97 16.15 -5.71
CA ASP A 250 -15.56 14.98 -6.37
C ASP A 250 -15.40 15.09 -7.91
N ASP A 251 -14.16 15.15 -8.39
CA ASP A 251 -13.91 15.20 -9.82
C ASP A 251 -13.99 13.78 -10.44
N PRO A 252 -14.93 13.54 -11.36
CA PRO A 252 -15.05 12.24 -12.03
C PRO A 252 -13.79 11.81 -12.79
N GLU A 253 -13.01 12.76 -13.35
CA GLU A 253 -11.73 12.47 -13.99
C GLU A 253 -10.64 12.05 -13.01
N ALA A 254 -10.79 12.37 -11.72
CA ALA A 254 -9.90 11.87 -10.67
C ALA A 254 -10.03 10.36 -10.46
N TYR A 255 -11.13 9.74 -10.92
CA TYR A 255 -11.38 8.31 -10.82
C TYR A 255 -10.44 7.47 -11.70
N GLU A 256 -9.86 8.02 -12.76
CA GLU A 256 -8.93 7.27 -13.64
C GLU A 256 -7.51 7.13 -13.07
N GLY A 257 -7.23 7.67 -11.91
CA GLY A 257 -5.88 8.06 -11.54
C GLY A 257 -5.05 7.13 -10.67
N CYS A 258 -5.51 5.97 -10.24
CA CYS A 258 -4.63 5.04 -9.53
C CYS A 258 -4.62 3.66 -10.22
N ALA A 259 -4.07 3.63 -11.44
CA ALA A 259 -3.89 2.39 -12.21
C ALA A 259 -2.85 1.44 -11.58
N ALA A 260 -2.09 1.90 -10.57
CA ALA A 260 -1.11 1.10 -9.86
C ALA A 260 -1.63 0.79 -8.45
N SER A 261 -1.94 -0.47 -8.21
CA SER A 261 -2.35 -0.95 -6.91
C SER A 261 -1.25 -0.75 -5.85
N CYS A 262 -1.63 -0.20 -4.70
CA CYS A 262 -0.79 -0.15 -3.50
C CYS A 262 -1.16 -1.26 -2.51
N GLU A 263 -2.06 -2.14 -2.88
CA GLU A 263 -2.39 -3.31 -2.07
C GLU A 263 -1.25 -4.30 -2.08
N ALA A 264 -1.09 -4.98 -0.96
CA ALA A 264 -0.13 -6.07 -0.86
C ALA A 264 -0.40 -7.13 -1.95
N PHE A 265 0.65 -7.71 -2.48
CA PHE A 265 0.61 -8.76 -3.49
C PHE A 265 0.13 -8.34 -4.90
N MET A 266 -0.06 -7.03 -5.12
CA MET A 266 -0.45 -6.49 -6.43
C MET A 266 0.71 -5.83 -7.19
N GLY A 267 1.94 -5.90 -6.65
CA GLY A 267 3.15 -5.36 -7.27
C GLY A 267 3.41 -5.96 -8.66
N ASP A 268 4.03 -5.19 -9.56
CA ASP A 268 4.51 -5.68 -10.84
C ASP A 268 5.61 -6.72 -10.61
N GLU A 269 5.51 -7.88 -11.25
CA GLU A 269 6.44 -9.01 -11.09
C GLU A 269 7.86 -8.75 -11.63
N GLU A 270 8.13 -7.55 -12.16
CA GLU A 270 9.40 -7.19 -12.81
C GLU A 270 10.35 -6.35 -11.94
N SER A 271 10.15 -6.30 -10.64
CA SER A 271 11.23 -5.76 -9.79
C SER A 271 12.30 -6.83 -9.64
N PRO A 272 13.52 -6.63 -10.18
CA PRO A 272 14.59 -7.60 -10.03
C PRO A 272 14.81 -7.86 -8.53
N ALA A 273 14.99 -9.12 -8.17
CA ALA A 273 15.33 -9.54 -6.82
C ALA A 273 16.69 -8.90 -6.45
N TRP A 274 16.64 -7.80 -5.73
CA TRP A 274 17.81 -7.18 -5.13
C TRP A 274 18.28 -8.07 -3.96
N GLY A 275 19.33 -8.82 -4.19
CA GLY A 275 19.95 -9.65 -3.17
C GLY A 275 20.50 -10.99 -3.62
N ALA A 276 20.40 -11.33 -4.91
CA ALA A 276 21.16 -12.43 -5.49
C ALA A 276 22.40 -11.87 -6.19
N GLU A 277 23.33 -11.27 -5.45
CA GLU A 277 24.71 -11.27 -5.91
C GLU A 277 25.26 -12.66 -5.57
N ALA A 278 25.48 -13.41 -6.64
CA ALA A 278 26.16 -14.68 -6.61
C ALA A 278 27.46 -14.55 -5.80
N GLU A 279 27.64 -15.40 -4.82
CA GLU A 279 28.96 -15.87 -4.46
C GLU A 279 29.54 -16.49 -5.73
N SER A 280 30.48 -15.83 -6.34
CA SER A 280 31.42 -16.42 -7.28
C SER A 280 32.81 -16.19 -6.73
N ASP A 281 33.40 -17.33 -6.31
CA ASP A 281 34.81 -17.67 -6.09
C ASP A 281 35.54 -16.94 -4.96
#